data_3d0a1d07a597164cca657424991fe20f
#
_entry.id   3d0a1d07a597164cca657424991fe20f
#
_cell.length_a   1.000
_cell.length_b   1.000
_cell.length_c   1.000
_cell.angle_alpha   90.00
_cell.angle_beta   90.00
_cell.angle_gamma   90.00
#
_symmetry.space_group_name_H-M   'P 1'
#
loop_
_entity.id
_entity.type
_entity.pdbx_description
1 polymer ?
#
loop_
_entity_poly.entity_id
_entity_poly.type
_entity_poly.pdbx_seq_one_letter_code
_entity_poly.pdbx_strand_id
1 'polypeptide(L)'
;MIETSDFITPESEEELFERIEPLQANGITSLSYLVVREGKQFFMKQLRPEHKDNPRYILIFKKEFAIGQRISHPNIVDYKEIGENSEGIYILTEYVTGETVEEKLANDPDYFRNNINLDNFFRQLLDALGCLHSHNIVYCDLKPANIMLTRINNNVKIIDLGFCDTDDYAFSAGMSENYAAPEQLQKASNKLDTRTDIYALGRLLQHIEKRRGRRLPSK
;
A
#
# COMPACT_ATOMS: atom_id res chain seq x y z
N MET A 1 -1.59 -24.02 33.22
CA MET A 1 -2.46 -22.87 33.51
C MET A 1 -1.61 -21.64 33.25
N ILE A 2 -1.83 -20.99 32.14
CA ILE A 2 -1.17 -19.72 31.81
C ILE A 2 -2.19 -18.67 32.23
N GLU A 3 -1.80 -17.81 33.17
CA GLU A 3 -2.63 -16.74 33.71
C GLU A 3 -2.92 -15.72 32.62
N THR A 4 -4.19 -15.44 32.43
CA THR A 4 -4.74 -14.44 31.50
C THR A 4 -4.74 -13.06 32.18
N SER A 5 -3.55 -12.51 32.43
CA SER A 5 -3.46 -11.19 33.06
C SER A 5 -2.27 -10.42 32.52
N ASP A 6 -2.37 -9.88 31.32
CA ASP A 6 -1.55 -8.74 30.85
C ASP A 6 -2.05 -8.14 29.54
N PHE A 7 -3.37 -8.13 29.32
CA PHE A 7 -3.94 -7.21 28.35
C PHE A 7 -4.21 -5.89 29.09
N ILE A 8 -3.25 -4.97 28.99
CA ILE A 8 -3.50 -3.57 29.32
C ILE A 8 -4.50 -3.07 28.27
N THR A 9 -5.75 -2.90 28.66
CA THR A 9 -6.74 -2.15 27.89
C THR A 9 -6.35 -0.68 27.99
N PRO A 10 -5.99 0.01 26.90
CA PRO A 10 -5.72 1.44 26.93
C PRO A 10 -6.99 2.17 27.37
N GLU A 11 -6.91 3.01 28.38
CA GLU A 11 -8.06 3.73 28.96
C GLU A 11 -8.59 4.83 28.03
N SER A 12 -7.79 5.33 27.05
CA SER A 12 -8.27 6.20 25.95
C SER A 12 -7.27 6.26 24.79
N GLU A 13 -7.73 6.65 23.58
CA GLU A 13 -6.87 6.88 22.40
C GLU A 13 -5.86 8.01 22.65
N GLU A 14 -6.24 9.02 23.43
CA GLU A 14 -5.40 10.15 23.80
C GLU A 14 -4.19 9.73 24.66
N GLU A 15 -4.25 8.56 25.33
CA GLU A 15 -3.12 8.01 26.08
C GLU A 15 -2.16 7.22 25.21
N LEU A 16 -2.63 6.71 24.05
CA LEU A 16 -1.80 5.89 23.16
C LEU A 16 -0.96 6.73 22.20
N PHE A 17 -1.48 7.87 21.75
CA PHE A 17 -0.84 8.75 20.78
C PHE A 17 -0.80 10.20 21.28
N GLU A 18 0.39 10.82 21.21
CA GLU A 18 0.61 12.24 21.56
C GLU A 18 -0.12 13.20 20.61
N ARG A 19 -0.36 12.76 19.36
CA ARG A 19 -0.99 13.55 18.29
C ARG A 19 -1.62 12.64 17.26
N ILE A 20 -2.81 13.01 16.80
CA ILE A 20 -3.54 12.34 15.72
C ILE A 20 -4.02 13.40 14.73
N GLU A 21 -3.58 13.32 13.48
CA GLU A 21 -3.98 14.23 12.42
C GLU A 21 -4.59 13.46 11.25
N PRO A 22 -5.84 13.76 10.85
CA PRO A 22 -6.44 13.12 9.70
C PRO A 22 -5.71 13.52 8.41
N LEU A 23 -5.47 12.53 7.56
CA LEU A 23 -4.91 12.72 6.22
C LEU A 23 -6.05 12.68 5.19
N GLN A 24 -5.85 13.37 4.05
CA GLN A 24 -6.86 13.39 2.98
C GLN A 24 -6.92 12.09 2.17
N ALA A 25 -5.92 11.22 2.31
CA ALA A 25 -5.79 9.94 1.59
C ALA A 25 -6.70 8.86 2.20
N ASN A 26 -8.02 9.02 2.09
CA ASN A 26 -8.97 8.05 2.63
C ASN A 26 -9.36 6.99 1.60
N GLY A 27 -9.26 5.71 2.00
CA GLY A 27 -9.76 4.58 1.23
C GLY A 27 -11.27 4.38 1.39
N ILE A 28 -11.85 3.49 0.57
CA ILE A 28 -13.28 3.13 0.66
C ILE A 28 -13.60 2.51 2.03
N THR A 29 -12.68 1.69 2.57
CA THR A 29 -12.87 0.91 3.80
C THR A 29 -12.06 1.43 4.98
N SER A 30 -11.18 2.41 4.77
CA SER A 30 -10.27 2.91 5.78
C SER A 30 -10.18 4.44 5.81
N LEU A 31 -9.83 4.95 6.98
CA LEU A 31 -9.41 6.32 7.22
C LEU A 31 -7.90 6.34 7.45
N SER A 32 -7.25 7.44 7.13
CA SER A 32 -5.79 7.60 7.21
C SER A 32 -5.43 8.73 8.14
N TYR A 33 -4.44 8.49 9.01
CA TYR A 33 -3.97 9.49 9.96
C TYR A 33 -2.43 9.51 10.03
N LEU A 34 -1.90 10.69 10.29
CA LEU A 34 -0.56 10.86 10.84
C LEU A 34 -0.68 10.80 12.36
N VAL A 35 0.01 9.87 13.00
CA VAL A 35 0.04 9.75 14.46
C VAL A 35 1.45 9.90 14.98
N VAL A 36 1.58 10.44 16.21
CA VAL A 36 2.86 10.57 16.90
C VAL A 36 2.79 9.76 18.19
N ARG A 37 3.78 8.91 18.39
CA ARG A 37 3.97 8.13 19.62
C ARG A 37 5.45 8.11 19.98
N GLU A 38 5.79 8.46 21.20
CA GLU A 38 7.18 8.56 21.69
C GLU A 38 8.05 9.45 20.77
N GLY A 39 7.49 10.59 20.33
CA GLY A 39 8.14 11.54 19.45
C GLY A 39 8.38 11.04 18.00
N LYS A 40 7.89 9.85 17.64
CA LYS A 40 8.02 9.26 16.30
C LYS A 40 6.72 9.34 15.53
N GLN A 41 6.82 9.64 14.25
CA GLN A 41 5.69 9.69 13.33
C GLN A 41 5.40 8.31 12.72
N PHE A 42 4.11 7.96 12.66
CA PHE A 42 3.60 6.77 11.99
C PHE A 42 2.43 7.15 11.09
N PHE A 43 2.24 6.37 10.05
CA PHE A 43 0.98 6.37 9.31
C PHE A 43 0.05 5.34 9.95
N MET A 44 -1.16 5.76 10.29
CA MET A 44 -2.21 4.88 10.81
C MET A 44 -3.30 4.71 9.75
N LYS A 45 -3.54 3.45 9.38
CA LYS A 45 -4.68 3.01 8.57
C LYS A 45 -5.73 2.45 9.52
N GLN A 46 -6.81 3.18 9.72
CA GLN A 46 -7.91 2.84 10.61
C GLN A 46 -9.08 2.26 9.81
N LEU A 47 -9.61 1.11 10.21
CA LEU A 47 -10.86 0.60 9.64
C LEU A 47 -11.98 1.60 9.92
N ARG A 48 -12.84 1.88 8.90
CA ARG A 48 -13.94 2.80 9.10
C ARG A 48 -14.92 2.30 10.17
N PRO A 49 -15.45 3.19 11.04
CA PRO A 49 -16.34 2.79 12.13
C PRO A 49 -17.56 1.98 11.69
N GLU A 50 -18.11 2.27 10.49
CA GLU A 50 -19.23 1.51 9.92
C GLU A 50 -18.89 0.05 9.58
N HIS A 51 -17.61 -0.30 9.60
CA HIS A 51 -17.11 -1.65 9.30
C HIS A 51 -16.46 -2.34 10.49
N LYS A 52 -16.35 -1.67 11.65
CA LYS A 52 -15.56 -2.12 12.81
C LYS A 52 -15.88 -3.53 13.29
N ASP A 53 -17.16 -3.92 13.22
CA ASP A 53 -17.65 -5.23 13.68
C ASP A 53 -17.81 -6.24 12.53
N ASN A 54 -17.40 -5.89 11.31
CA ASN A 54 -17.53 -6.77 10.16
C ASN A 54 -16.33 -7.71 10.05
N PRO A 55 -16.50 -9.04 10.29
CA PRO A 55 -15.39 -10.00 10.33
C PRO A 55 -14.57 -10.04 9.03
N ARG A 56 -15.21 -9.74 7.89
CA ARG A 56 -14.56 -9.74 6.58
C ARG A 56 -13.50 -8.64 6.47
N TYR A 57 -13.84 -7.41 6.88
CA TYR A 57 -12.90 -6.28 6.83
C TYR A 57 -11.81 -6.41 7.89
N ILE A 58 -12.16 -6.91 9.07
CA ILE A 58 -11.18 -7.24 10.11
C ILE A 58 -10.15 -8.26 9.59
N LEU A 59 -10.61 -9.30 8.89
CA LEU A 59 -9.74 -10.32 8.31
C LEU A 59 -8.80 -9.72 7.24
N ILE A 60 -9.29 -8.77 6.41
CA ILE A 60 -8.48 -8.07 5.41
C ILE A 60 -7.34 -7.30 6.09
N PHE A 61 -7.62 -6.56 7.15
CA PHE A 61 -6.60 -5.83 7.92
C PHE A 61 -5.56 -6.77 8.54
N LYS A 62 -6.01 -7.86 9.16
CA LYS A 62 -5.11 -8.87 9.73
C LYS A 62 -4.23 -9.52 8.67
N LYS A 63 -4.79 -9.83 7.49
CA LYS A 63 -4.04 -10.37 6.34
C LYS A 63 -3.00 -9.38 5.84
N GLU A 64 -3.38 -8.12 5.61
CA GLU A 64 -2.48 -7.06 5.17
C GLU A 64 -1.29 -6.93 6.12
N PHE A 65 -1.56 -6.85 7.42
CA PHE A 65 -0.51 -6.76 8.44
C PHE A 65 0.39 -8.01 8.46
N ALA A 66 -0.21 -9.21 8.41
CA ALA A 66 0.55 -10.46 8.40
C ALA A 66 1.49 -10.58 7.18
N ILE A 67 1.07 -10.07 6.02
CA ILE A 67 1.91 -9.98 4.82
C ILE A 67 3.05 -8.99 5.08
N GLY A 68 2.72 -7.77 5.53
CA GLY A 68 3.69 -6.70 5.75
C GLY A 68 4.77 -7.08 6.78
N GLN A 69 4.40 -7.80 7.83
CA GLN A 69 5.33 -8.28 8.86
C GLN A 69 6.38 -9.29 8.32
N ARG A 70 6.10 -9.96 7.22
CA ARG A 70 7.02 -10.94 6.61
C ARG A 70 8.02 -10.30 5.66
N ILE A 71 7.81 -9.03 5.30
CA ILE A 71 8.57 -8.33 4.28
C ILE A 71 9.41 -7.24 4.92
N SER A 72 10.71 -7.25 4.65
CA SER A 72 11.62 -6.15 4.98
C SER A 72 12.38 -5.76 3.72
N HIS A 73 12.05 -4.60 3.15
CA HIS A 73 12.65 -4.12 1.91
C HIS A 73 12.67 -2.59 1.87
N PRO A 74 13.76 -1.93 1.42
CA PRO A 74 13.87 -0.47 1.42
C PRO A 74 12.78 0.24 0.59
N ASN A 75 12.24 -0.43 -0.43
CA ASN A 75 11.22 0.12 -1.32
C ASN A 75 9.80 -0.37 -1.02
N ILE A 76 9.56 -0.99 0.14
CA ILE A 76 8.23 -1.34 0.65
C ILE A 76 8.09 -0.70 2.03
N VAL A 77 6.90 -0.20 2.34
CA VAL A 77 6.61 0.40 3.65
C VAL A 77 6.77 -0.62 4.78
N ASP A 78 7.36 -0.19 5.89
CA ASP A 78 7.60 -1.06 7.04
C ASP A 78 6.36 -1.10 7.95
N TYR A 79 5.77 -2.26 8.14
CA TYR A 79 4.61 -2.51 9.00
C TYR A 79 5.07 -2.67 10.45
N LYS A 80 4.56 -1.84 11.36
CA LYS A 80 5.01 -1.75 12.75
C LYS A 80 4.11 -2.48 13.72
N GLU A 81 2.80 -2.25 13.63
CA GLU A 81 1.84 -2.71 14.61
C GLU A 81 0.46 -2.89 14.00
N ILE A 82 -0.32 -3.81 14.54
CA ILE A 82 -1.76 -3.89 14.39
C ILE A 82 -2.37 -3.78 15.79
N GLY A 83 -3.33 -2.89 15.95
CA GLY A 83 -4.01 -2.65 17.22
C GLY A 83 -5.50 -2.47 17.04
N GLU A 84 -6.18 -2.25 18.13
CA GLU A 84 -7.61 -1.98 18.18
C GLU A 84 -7.89 -0.86 19.18
N ASN A 85 -8.79 0.05 18.83
CA ASN A 85 -9.25 1.15 19.64
C ASN A 85 -10.79 1.21 19.64
N SER A 86 -11.38 2.27 20.20
CA SER A 86 -12.84 2.45 20.22
C SER A 86 -13.50 2.49 18.85
N GLU A 87 -12.76 2.94 17.83
CA GLU A 87 -13.18 3.04 16.44
C GLU A 87 -13.02 1.71 15.66
N GLY A 88 -12.24 0.76 16.19
CA GLY A 88 -11.98 -0.55 15.60
C GLY A 88 -10.49 -0.84 15.35
N ILE A 89 -10.22 -1.80 14.48
CA ILE A 89 -8.87 -2.26 14.17
C ILE A 89 -8.10 -1.23 13.34
N TYR A 90 -6.81 -1.03 13.66
CA TYR A 90 -5.90 -0.18 12.90
C TYR A 90 -4.55 -0.88 12.62
N ILE A 91 -3.85 -0.38 11.61
CA ILE A 91 -2.47 -0.76 11.27
C ILE A 91 -1.59 0.48 11.37
N LEU A 92 -0.43 0.35 12.02
CA LEU A 92 0.63 1.35 11.98
C LEU A 92 1.73 0.90 11.02
N THR A 93 2.15 1.83 10.17
CA THR A 93 3.36 1.67 9.34
C THR A 93 4.33 2.83 9.59
N GLU A 94 5.54 2.74 9.06
CA GLU A 94 6.41 3.90 9.00
C GLU A 94 5.70 5.06 8.29
N TYR A 95 5.92 6.29 8.74
CA TYR A 95 5.44 7.47 8.03
C TYR A 95 6.42 7.84 6.92
N VAL A 96 5.98 7.73 5.68
CA VAL A 96 6.80 8.09 4.51
C VAL A 96 6.59 9.56 4.18
N THR A 97 7.61 10.38 4.42
CA THR A 97 7.60 11.80 3.99
C THR A 97 7.90 11.86 2.51
N GLY A 98 6.93 12.33 1.72
CA GLY A 98 7.04 12.40 0.26
C GLY A 98 5.71 12.70 -0.40
N GLU A 99 5.60 12.36 -1.66
CA GLU A 99 4.36 12.46 -2.43
C GLU A 99 4.11 11.16 -3.20
N THR A 100 2.87 10.84 -3.48
CA THR A 100 2.54 9.71 -4.34
C THR A 100 2.99 9.99 -5.79
N VAL A 101 3.19 8.92 -6.57
CA VAL A 101 3.46 9.08 -8.01
C VAL A 101 2.31 9.78 -8.72
N GLU A 102 1.07 9.60 -8.24
CA GLU A 102 -0.10 10.31 -8.76
C GLU A 102 0.02 11.81 -8.56
N GLU A 103 0.36 12.25 -7.33
CA GLU A 103 0.61 13.66 -6.99
C GLU A 103 1.82 14.19 -7.74
N LYS A 104 2.91 13.41 -7.82
CA LYS A 104 4.10 13.78 -8.58
C LYS A 104 3.79 14.06 -10.04
N LEU A 105 3.02 13.20 -10.68
CA LEU A 105 2.59 13.39 -12.07
C LEU A 105 1.66 14.59 -12.27
N ALA A 106 0.92 15.01 -11.24
CA ALA A 106 0.08 16.19 -11.26
C ALA A 106 0.89 17.48 -11.04
N ASN A 107 1.79 17.45 -10.04
CA ASN A 107 2.54 18.64 -9.60
C ASN A 107 3.78 18.94 -10.45
N ASP A 108 4.44 17.87 -10.96
CA ASP A 108 5.65 17.96 -11.80
C ASP A 108 5.54 16.99 -12.99
N PRO A 109 4.75 17.34 -14.04
CA PRO A 109 4.54 16.48 -15.21
C PRO A 109 5.81 16.12 -15.96
N ASP A 110 6.88 16.90 -15.78
CA ASP A 110 8.16 16.74 -16.47
C ASP A 110 9.16 15.86 -15.69
N TYR A 111 8.86 15.49 -14.45
CA TYR A 111 9.74 14.70 -13.61
C TYR A 111 10.29 13.44 -14.31
N PHE A 112 9.40 12.68 -14.94
CA PHE A 112 9.79 11.47 -15.67
C PHE A 112 10.30 11.71 -17.10
N ARG A 113 10.36 12.97 -17.57
CA ARG A 113 11.07 13.28 -18.83
C ARG A 113 12.57 13.06 -18.69
N ASN A 114 13.10 13.18 -17.48
CA ASN A 114 14.45 12.77 -17.17
C ASN A 114 14.56 11.24 -17.18
N ASN A 115 15.34 10.68 -18.09
CA ASN A 115 15.54 9.23 -18.19
C ASN A 115 16.17 8.61 -16.94
N ILE A 116 16.99 9.36 -16.21
CA ILE A 116 17.61 8.90 -14.95
C ILE A 116 16.53 8.70 -13.89
N ASN A 117 15.59 9.62 -13.76
CA ASN A 117 14.48 9.50 -12.82
C ASN A 117 13.60 8.30 -13.17
N LEU A 118 13.30 8.12 -14.46
CA LEU A 118 12.49 7.00 -14.94
C LEU A 118 13.17 5.66 -14.66
N ASP A 119 14.46 5.54 -15.02
CA ASP A 119 15.25 4.32 -14.83
C ASP A 119 15.38 3.96 -13.35
N ASN A 120 15.73 4.93 -12.50
CA ASN A 120 15.81 4.74 -11.06
C ASN A 120 14.46 4.33 -10.44
N PHE A 121 13.37 4.93 -10.89
CA PHE A 121 12.03 4.61 -10.43
C PHE A 121 11.67 3.15 -10.74
N PHE A 122 11.80 2.74 -12.02
CA PHE A 122 11.42 1.38 -12.41
C PHE A 122 12.36 0.32 -11.83
N ARG A 123 13.66 0.63 -11.67
CA ARG A 123 14.60 -0.30 -11.02
C ARG A 123 14.18 -0.60 -9.59
N GLN A 124 13.93 0.44 -8.79
CA GLN A 124 13.50 0.28 -7.39
C GLN A 124 12.14 -0.41 -7.27
N LEU A 125 11.21 -0.11 -8.18
CA LEU A 125 9.91 -0.75 -8.21
C LEU A 125 9.99 -2.23 -8.56
N LEU A 126 10.85 -2.60 -9.51
CA LEU A 126 11.13 -4.00 -9.87
C LEU A 126 11.79 -4.75 -8.72
N ASP A 127 12.72 -4.12 -7.99
CA ASP A 127 13.35 -4.72 -6.81
C ASP A 127 12.30 -5.01 -5.73
N ALA A 128 11.38 -4.08 -5.48
CA ALA A 128 10.28 -4.28 -4.52
C ALA A 128 9.34 -5.42 -4.93
N LEU A 129 8.89 -5.43 -6.20
CA LEU A 129 8.05 -6.51 -6.72
C LEU A 129 8.79 -7.86 -6.70
N GLY A 130 10.07 -7.89 -7.05
CA GLY A 130 10.91 -9.08 -6.97
C GLY A 130 10.99 -9.64 -5.55
N CYS A 131 11.07 -8.76 -4.55
CA CYS A 131 11.02 -9.15 -3.14
C CYS A 131 9.67 -9.81 -2.80
N LEU A 132 8.54 -9.20 -3.16
CA LEU A 132 7.20 -9.78 -2.93
C LEU A 132 7.06 -11.15 -3.62
N HIS A 133 7.44 -11.23 -4.89
CA HIS A 133 7.35 -12.46 -5.69
C HIS A 133 8.20 -13.60 -5.12
N SER A 134 9.39 -13.30 -4.57
CA SER A 134 10.24 -14.30 -3.91
C SER A 134 9.61 -14.90 -2.64
N HIS A 135 8.63 -14.18 -2.06
CA HIS A 135 7.82 -14.64 -0.92
C HIS A 135 6.47 -15.24 -1.34
N ASN A 136 6.27 -15.53 -2.64
CA ASN A 136 5.01 -15.99 -3.22
C ASN A 136 3.83 -15.03 -2.97
N ILE A 137 4.10 -13.72 -3.00
CA ILE A 137 3.10 -12.67 -2.84
C ILE A 137 2.95 -11.96 -4.18
N VAL A 138 1.73 -11.93 -4.73
CA VAL A 138 1.35 -11.12 -5.88
C VAL A 138 0.74 -9.83 -5.36
N TYR A 139 1.24 -8.69 -5.81
CA TYR A 139 0.86 -7.37 -5.24
C TYR A 139 -0.57 -6.96 -5.61
N CYS A 140 -0.98 -7.15 -6.85
CA CYS A 140 -2.34 -7.01 -7.39
C CYS A 140 -2.93 -5.59 -7.48
N ASP A 141 -2.34 -4.56 -6.87
CA ASP A 141 -2.88 -3.18 -6.91
C ASP A 141 -1.80 -2.14 -7.23
N LEU A 142 -0.97 -2.44 -8.23
CA LEU A 142 0.08 -1.53 -8.67
C LEU A 142 -0.52 -0.34 -9.45
N LYS A 143 -0.48 0.83 -8.83
CA LYS A 143 -0.98 2.11 -9.37
C LYS A 143 -0.22 3.29 -8.81
N PRO A 144 -0.25 4.48 -9.47
CA PRO A 144 0.46 5.68 -9.01
C PRO A 144 0.13 6.10 -7.57
N ALA A 145 -1.11 5.93 -7.13
CA ALA A 145 -1.55 6.29 -5.79
C ALA A 145 -0.96 5.41 -4.68
N ASN A 146 -0.53 4.17 -5.00
CA ASN A 146 0.04 3.22 -4.04
C ASN A 146 1.58 3.21 -4.03
N ILE A 147 2.21 4.14 -4.72
CA ILE A 147 3.65 4.28 -4.79
C ILE A 147 4.02 5.70 -4.39
N MET A 148 4.84 5.85 -3.37
CA MET A 148 5.40 7.14 -2.97
C MET A 148 6.82 7.31 -3.48
N LEU A 149 7.18 8.58 -3.72
CA LEU A 149 8.54 9.05 -3.88
C LEU A 149 8.91 9.81 -2.62
N THR A 150 9.94 9.35 -1.90
CA THR A 150 10.39 10.01 -0.68
C THR A 150 10.90 11.41 -0.98
N ARG A 151 10.68 12.35 -0.05
CA ARG A 151 11.10 13.75 -0.17
C ARG A 151 12.61 13.89 -0.36
N ILE A 152 13.39 12.99 0.24
CA ILE A 152 14.84 12.93 0.09
C ILE A 152 15.17 11.80 -0.86
N ASN A 153 15.95 12.08 -1.92
CA ASN A 153 16.44 11.15 -2.94
C ASN A 153 15.37 10.56 -3.88
N ASN A 154 14.08 10.87 -3.73
CA ASN A 154 12.99 10.31 -4.51
C ASN A 154 13.03 8.76 -4.56
N ASN A 155 13.33 8.13 -3.42
CA ASN A 155 13.29 6.68 -3.33
C ASN A 155 11.84 6.19 -3.43
N VAL A 156 11.66 5.10 -4.14
CA VAL A 156 10.35 4.44 -4.28
C VAL A 156 9.95 3.75 -2.98
N LYS A 157 8.68 3.89 -2.58
CA LYS A 157 8.05 3.13 -1.51
C LYS A 157 6.67 2.64 -1.96
N ILE A 158 6.46 1.33 -2.01
CA ILE A 158 5.12 0.73 -2.07
C ILE A 158 4.48 0.87 -0.70
N ILE A 159 3.25 1.44 -0.60
CA ILE A 159 2.66 1.88 0.67
C ILE A 159 1.38 1.13 1.11
N ASP A 160 0.86 0.22 0.31
CA ASP A 160 -0.36 -0.53 0.63
C ASP A 160 -0.24 -1.97 0.14
N LEU A 161 -0.38 -2.95 1.06
CA LEU A 161 -0.37 -4.38 0.76
C LEU A 161 -1.77 -5.03 0.91
N GLY A 162 -2.81 -4.22 1.07
CA GLY A 162 -4.17 -4.70 1.38
C GLY A 162 -4.81 -5.56 0.29
N PHE A 163 -4.32 -5.48 -0.94
CA PHE A 163 -4.83 -6.24 -2.10
C PHE A 163 -3.93 -7.39 -2.52
N CYS A 164 -2.81 -7.61 -1.83
CA CYS A 164 -1.91 -8.70 -2.18
C CYS A 164 -2.65 -10.04 -2.17
N ASP A 165 -2.44 -10.82 -3.23
CA ASP A 165 -2.91 -12.21 -3.31
C ASP A 165 -1.80 -13.16 -2.85
N THR A 166 -2.13 -13.98 -1.87
CA THR A 166 -1.32 -15.10 -1.45
C THR A 166 -2.17 -16.35 -1.63
N ASP A 167 -1.56 -17.51 -1.76
CA ASP A 167 -2.26 -18.79 -1.98
C ASP A 167 -3.44 -19.05 -1.04
N ASP A 168 -3.54 -18.31 0.06
CA ASP A 168 -4.53 -18.53 1.11
C ASP A 168 -5.80 -17.68 1.00
N TYR A 169 -5.80 -16.56 0.21
CA TYR A 169 -6.93 -15.61 0.23
C TYR A 169 -7.09 -14.84 -1.09
N ALA A 170 -7.87 -15.33 -2.03
CA ALA A 170 -8.31 -14.54 -3.18
C ALA A 170 -9.39 -13.54 -2.78
N PHE A 171 -9.11 -12.25 -2.83
CA PHE A 171 -10.10 -11.21 -2.58
C PHE A 171 -9.96 -10.00 -3.51
N SER A 172 -10.92 -9.84 -4.42
CA SER A 172 -11.02 -8.71 -5.32
C SER A 172 -12.10 -7.73 -4.85
N ALA A 173 -11.74 -6.72 -4.06
CA ALA A 173 -12.63 -5.60 -3.77
C ALA A 173 -11.89 -4.28 -4.05
N GLY A 174 -12.30 -3.56 -5.10
CA GLY A 174 -11.85 -2.19 -5.34
C GLY A 174 -10.59 -2.03 -6.20
N MET A 175 -10.33 -2.96 -7.11
CA MET A 175 -9.23 -2.84 -8.07
C MET A 175 -9.38 -1.62 -8.98
N SER A 176 -8.27 -0.95 -9.26
CA SER A 176 -8.21 0.17 -10.21
C SER A 176 -8.23 -0.39 -11.65
N GLU A 177 -9.39 -0.37 -12.30
CA GLU A 177 -9.63 -0.94 -13.65
C GLU A 177 -8.57 -0.52 -14.70
N ASN A 178 -8.00 0.67 -14.55
CA ASN A 178 -6.98 1.19 -15.47
C ASN A 178 -5.66 0.42 -15.46
N TYR A 179 -5.34 -0.27 -14.37
CA TYR A 179 -4.08 -0.99 -14.15
C TYR A 179 -4.29 -2.49 -13.98
N ALA A 180 -5.50 -2.91 -13.62
CA ALA A 180 -5.83 -4.31 -13.39
C ALA A 180 -5.58 -5.17 -14.62
N ALA A 181 -4.98 -6.33 -14.42
CA ALA A 181 -4.78 -7.32 -15.47
C ALA A 181 -6.11 -7.99 -15.88
N PRO A 182 -6.24 -8.48 -17.12
CA PRO A 182 -7.48 -9.08 -17.61
C PRO A 182 -8.01 -10.21 -16.72
N GLU A 183 -7.13 -11.04 -16.15
CA GLU A 183 -7.46 -12.12 -15.24
C GLU A 183 -8.04 -11.65 -13.91
N GLN A 184 -7.70 -10.44 -13.46
CA GLN A 184 -8.28 -9.81 -12.27
C GLN A 184 -9.71 -9.33 -12.53
N LEU A 185 -10.00 -8.87 -13.75
CA LEU A 185 -11.31 -8.35 -14.15
C LEU A 185 -12.30 -9.47 -14.48
N GLN A 186 -11.80 -10.60 -14.97
CA GLN A 186 -12.59 -11.78 -15.23
C GLN A 186 -12.78 -12.50 -13.89
N LYS A 187 -14.00 -12.51 -13.35
CA LYS A 187 -14.38 -13.26 -12.13
C LYS A 187 -14.22 -14.79 -12.27
N ALA A 188 -13.45 -15.25 -13.21
CA ALA A 188 -13.10 -16.64 -13.39
C ALA A 188 -12.06 -17.06 -12.34
N SER A 189 -12.15 -18.28 -11.86
CA SER A 189 -11.32 -18.94 -10.86
C SER A 189 -9.83 -19.09 -11.23
N ASN A 190 -9.27 -18.17 -11.96
CA ASN A 190 -7.88 -18.20 -12.36
C ASN A 190 -7.03 -17.67 -11.20
N LYS A 191 -6.11 -18.50 -10.74
CA LYS A 191 -5.09 -18.13 -9.77
C LYS A 191 -4.28 -16.95 -10.34
N LEU A 192 -4.18 -15.85 -9.58
CA LEU A 192 -3.31 -14.74 -9.92
C LEU A 192 -1.85 -15.17 -9.74
N ASP A 193 -0.97 -14.66 -10.57
CA ASP A 193 0.47 -14.91 -10.45
C ASP A 193 1.27 -13.64 -10.75
N THR A 194 2.59 -13.74 -10.72
CA THR A 194 3.50 -12.60 -10.90
C THR A 194 3.29 -11.85 -12.21
N ARG A 195 2.70 -12.46 -13.25
CA ARG A 195 2.38 -11.83 -14.53
C ARG A 195 1.30 -10.75 -14.39
N THR A 196 0.44 -10.87 -13.39
CA THR A 196 -0.56 -9.85 -13.01
C THR A 196 0.13 -8.53 -12.69
N ASP A 197 1.18 -8.54 -11.87
CA ASP A 197 1.95 -7.34 -11.52
C ASP A 197 2.77 -6.82 -12.71
N ILE A 198 3.30 -7.70 -13.56
CA ILE A 198 4.02 -7.32 -14.78
C ILE A 198 3.08 -6.59 -15.76
N TYR A 199 1.82 -7.04 -15.88
CA TYR A 199 0.82 -6.33 -16.68
C TYR A 199 0.57 -4.92 -16.10
N ALA A 200 0.33 -4.81 -14.81
CA ALA A 200 0.11 -3.53 -14.14
C ALA A 200 1.31 -2.58 -14.28
N LEU A 201 2.54 -3.11 -14.19
CA LEU A 201 3.77 -2.38 -14.44
C LEU A 201 3.84 -1.83 -15.86
N GLY A 202 3.45 -2.63 -16.86
CA GLY A 202 3.33 -2.19 -18.24
C GLY A 202 2.29 -1.07 -18.42
N ARG A 203 1.15 -1.13 -17.74
CA ARG A 203 0.13 -0.08 -17.72
C ARG A 203 0.65 1.20 -17.06
N LEU A 204 1.39 1.09 -15.98
CA LEU A 204 2.03 2.23 -15.31
C LEU A 204 3.04 2.92 -16.23
N LEU A 205 3.90 2.15 -16.89
CA LEU A 205 4.85 2.68 -17.88
C LEU A 205 4.11 3.40 -19.03
N GLN A 206 3.05 2.80 -19.59
CA GLN A 206 2.23 3.44 -20.61
C GLN A 206 1.62 4.77 -20.15
N HIS A 207 1.15 4.83 -18.90
CA HIS A 207 0.59 6.04 -18.32
C HIS A 207 1.65 7.16 -18.23
N ILE A 208 2.84 6.83 -17.73
CA ILE A 208 3.97 7.76 -17.62
C ILE A 208 4.42 8.22 -19.01
N GLU A 209 4.60 7.30 -19.97
CA GLU A 209 5.05 7.64 -21.32
C GLU A 209 4.07 8.52 -22.09
N LYS A 210 2.75 8.32 -21.91
CA LYS A 210 1.74 9.23 -22.47
C LYS A 210 1.93 10.67 -21.99
N ARG A 211 2.23 10.86 -20.71
CA ARG A 211 2.49 12.19 -20.12
C ARG A 211 3.82 12.78 -20.57
N ARG A 212 4.81 11.95 -20.87
CA ARG A 212 6.09 12.38 -21.46
C ARG A 212 5.94 12.87 -22.92
N GLY A 213 4.77 12.67 -23.56
CA GLY A 213 4.54 13.00 -24.95
C GLY A 213 5.23 12.05 -25.95
N ARG A 214 5.73 10.91 -25.50
CA ARG A 214 6.28 9.86 -26.38
C ARG A 214 5.13 8.95 -26.85
N ARG A 215 4.99 8.78 -28.16
CA ARG A 215 4.13 7.73 -28.73
C ARG A 215 4.84 6.39 -28.54
N LEU A 216 4.24 5.49 -27.76
CA LEU A 216 4.65 4.09 -27.78
C LEU A 216 4.31 3.48 -29.15
N PRO A 217 5.14 2.57 -29.69
CA PRO A 217 4.80 1.88 -30.93
C PRO A 217 3.44 1.18 -30.76
N SER A 218 2.53 1.43 -31.70
CA SER A 218 1.29 0.66 -31.81
C SER A 218 1.63 -0.80 -32.09
N LYS A 219 1.03 -1.70 -31.29
CA LYS A 219 1.11 -3.14 -31.56
C LYS A 219 0.38 -3.46 -32.82
#